data_2644762ab0e71a312ec595a58190fc45
#
_entry.id   2644762ab0e71a312ec595a58190fc45
#
_cell.length_a   1.000
_cell.length_b   1.000
_cell.length_c   1.000
_cell.angle_alpha   90.00
_cell.angle_beta   90.00
_cell.angle_gamma   90.00
#
_symmetry.space_group_name_H-M   'P 1'
#
loop_
_entity.id
_entity.type
_entity.pdbx_description
1 polymer ?
#
loop_
_entity_poly.entity_id
_entity_poly.type
_entity_poly.pdbx_seq_one_letter_code
_entity_poly.pdbx_strand_id
1 'polypeptide(L)'
;MIAIVTDRPNVGREIARVLGAGRKENGYMTGNGYMVTWTYGNMLSLAMPKDSGTAHVEWKDFPLLPPSFLTVRHVKTDTGWNPDINAVLQLKVIAKVLNACDTIIAATDASREGEMLFRHLYGFLGCKQPCLRLWISSLTDEAITEGMANLLPCDRFDNLFLAADSRNRADWLLGVNSSYAICKAVGFGNNSLGRVQTPVLAEICRRYRERENFLPADSWPVFISLCKNDRILKMRHVDDLVVRREALALYEDCKAAKSVRITAVGKRTEEIGAPALYNLAELQKDANRYHSLTAIQVQEIAQGLYEKKLISYPRTSSRLLPKDVYDTLPPVMEKMLSRKEFRQYADTVDLAAPRDSIEAQDTMEHHAIIITGTQPGKLDREEMLVYTLIVGRMLETFMPPCKVEYTTVDAVCAARKFRIRTYRILEKGWLGIFEREHIVAKGRMPYQVMPEFFQEEILPVAGCSLIHKKSLPVSPYTDEELVDYMDKAGLGTVSTRTNILRTLLERKYIRYSGKYVVPTPKGLFLYETVRGMKVADASLTSGWETELARIERGELSQEEFLDGVLETVNEVTGEISRNHPVEKRPQGTI
;
A
#
# COMPACT_ATOMS: atom_id res chain seq x y z
N MET A 1 -1.42 36.56 -20.54
CA MET A 1 -2.26 35.69 -19.68
C MET A 1 -1.54 34.38 -19.47
N ILE A 2 -1.62 33.82 -18.24
CA ILE A 2 -0.98 32.55 -17.89
C ILE A 2 -2.07 31.51 -17.60
N ALA A 3 -2.01 30.37 -18.26
CA ALA A 3 -2.87 29.24 -17.98
C ALA A 3 -2.24 28.32 -16.93
N ILE A 4 -3.01 27.86 -15.95
CA ILE A 4 -2.58 26.86 -14.96
C ILE A 4 -3.50 25.65 -15.10
N VAL A 5 -2.92 24.45 -15.25
CA VAL A 5 -3.67 23.21 -15.37
C VAL A 5 -3.38 22.30 -14.17
N THR A 6 -4.42 21.89 -13.45
CA THR A 6 -4.34 20.96 -12.33
C THR A 6 -5.03 19.64 -12.66
N ASP A 7 -4.74 18.59 -11.90
CA ASP A 7 -5.37 17.27 -12.07
C ASP A 7 -6.78 17.16 -11.46
N ARG A 8 -7.18 18.14 -10.62
CA ARG A 8 -8.47 18.15 -9.91
C ARG A 8 -9.04 19.53 -9.68
N PRO A 9 -10.39 19.65 -9.64
CA PRO A 9 -11.07 20.93 -9.41
C PRO A 9 -10.70 21.59 -8.09
N ASN A 10 -10.53 20.82 -7.01
CA ASN A 10 -10.25 21.36 -5.68
C ASN A 10 -8.87 22.01 -5.63
N VAL A 11 -7.86 21.34 -6.21
CA VAL A 11 -6.50 21.88 -6.33
C VAL A 11 -6.50 23.17 -7.16
N GLY A 12 -7.19 23.14 -8.31
CA GLY A 12 -7.30 24.33 -9.17
C GLY A 12 -7.95 25.52 -8.49
N ARG A 13 -9.03 25.32 -7.75
CA ARG A 13 -9.69 26.39 -6.99
C ARG A 13 -8.79 26.96 -5.89
N GLU A 14 -8.00 26.12 -5.26
CA GLU A 14 -7.10 26.54 -4.19
C GLU A 14 -5.94 27.39 -4.73
N ILE A 15 -5.30 26.92 -5.80
CA ILE A 15 -4.26 27.71 -6.49
C ILE A 15 -4.85 29.05 -6.99
N ALA A 16 -6.05 29.02 -7.58
CA ALA A 16 -6.73 30.24 -8.02
C ALA A 16 -6.99 31.22 -6.88
N ARG A 17 -7.40 30.73 -5.70
CA ARG A 17 -7.63 31.54 -4.50
C ARG A 17 -6.34 32.25 -4.06
N VAL A 18 -5.25 31.51 -3.93
CA VAL A 18 -3.94 32.04 -3.50
C VAL A 18 -3.44 33.09 -4.48
N LEU A 19 -3.60 32.84 -5.79
CA LEU A 19 -3.14 33.77 -6.84
C LEU A 19 -4.09 34.92 -7.13
N GLY A 20 -5.23 35.04 -6.42
CA GLY A 20 -6.20 36.08 -6.65
C GLY A 20 -7.04 35.94 -7.92
N ALA A 21 -7.09 34.75 -8.53
CA ALA A 21 -7.94 34.42 -9.67
C ALA A 21 -9.37 34.05 -9.21
N GLY A 22 -10.06 35.00 -8.56
CA GLY A 22 -11.31 34.75 -7.81
C GLY A 22 -12.58 34.61 -8.66
N ARG A 23 -12.59 35.01 -9.94
CA ARG A 23 -13.79 34.95 -10.79
C ARG A 23 -14.03 33.52 -11.29
N LYS A 24 -15.17 32.95 -10.88
CA LYS A 24 -15.58 31.59 -11.28
C LYS A 24 -16.24 31.61 -12.65
N GLU A 25 -15.78 30.73 -13.52
CA GLU A 25 -16.33 30.44 -14.83
C GLU A 25 -16.70 28.96 -14.93
N ASN A 26 -17.32 28.55 -16.03
CA ASN A 26 -17.64 27.14 -16.24
C ASN A 26 -16.37 26.34 -16.59
N GLY A 27 -15.90 25.52 -15.63
CA GLY A 27 -14.73 24.64 -15.78
C GLY A 27 -13.37 25.31 -15.55
N TYR A 28 -13.32 26.59 -15.13
CA TYR A 28 -12.08 27.32 -14.78
C TYR A 28 -12.33 28.51 -13.86
N MET A 29 -11.26 29.04 -13.27
CA MET A 29 -11.23 30.29 -12.51
C MET A 29 -10.36 31.31 -13.25
N THR A 30 -10.65 32.61 -13.11
CA THR A 30 -9.84 33.65 -13.76
C THR A 30 -9.73 34.90 -12.90
N GLY A 31 -8.64 35.65 -13.09
CA GLY A 31 -8.33 36.91 -12.38
C GLY A 31 -6.82 37.09 -12.26
N ASN A 32 -6.39 38.28 -11.92
CA ASN A 32 -5.00 38.64 -11.67
C ASN A 32 -3.98 38.13 -12.71
N GLY A 33 -4.36 38.11 -14.00
CA GLY A 33 -3.48 37.64 -15.09
C GLY A 33 -3.46 36.14 -15.28
N TYR A 34 -4.21 35.36 -14.49
CA TYR A 34 -4.26 33.91 -14.54
C TYR A 34 -5.62 33.36 -15.02
N MET A 35 -5.56 32.19 -15.68
CA MET A 35 -6.70 31.31 -15.97
C MET A 35 -6.38 29.93 -15.43
N VAL A 36 -7.04 29.49 -14.38
CA VAL A 36 -6.79 28.22 -13.70
C VAL A 36 -7.88 27.21 -14.06
N THR A 37 -7.52 26.16 -14.74
CA THR A 37 -8.41 25.07 -15.14
C THR A 37 -7.93 23.73 -14.57
N TRP A 38 -8.71 22.68 -14.73
CA TRP A 38 -8.43 21.37 -14.14
C TRP A 38 -8.93 20.24 -15.02
N THR A 39 -8.35 19.07 -14.80
CA THR A 39 -8.89 17.81 -15.33
C THR A 39 -9.75 17.11 -14.26
N TYR A 40 -10.38 16.01 -14.63
CA TYR A 40 -11.05 15.08 -13.72
C TYR A 40 -10.23 13.79 -13.60
N GLY A 41 -8.97 13.93 -13.17
CA GLY A 41 -7.98 12.88 -13.25
C GLY A 41 -7.61 12.56 -14.71
N ASN A 42 -7.24 11.34 -15.00
CA ASN A 42 -6.87 10.93 -16.36
C ASN A 42 -8.10 10.87 -17.28
N MET A 43 -8.26 11.87 -18.15
CA MET A 43 -9.36 11.99 -19.11
C MET A 43 -9.04 11.39 -20.48
N LEU A 44 -7.77 11.10 -20.73
CA LEU A 44 -7.28 10.51 -21.97
C LEU A 44 -6.77 9.09 -21.72
N SER A 45 -6.86 8.24 -22.72
CA SER A 45 -6.32 6.88 -22.69
C SER A 45 -5.77 6.51 -24.07
N LEU A 46 -4.85 5.54 -24.10
CA LEU A 46 -4.47 4.89 -25.36
C LEU A 46 -5.73 4.27 -25.99
N ALA A 47 -5.89 4.43 -27.30
CA ALA A 47 -7.01 3.89 -28.02
C ALA A 47 -7.01 2.34 -27.95
N MET A 48 -8.19 1.75 -27.91
CA MET A 48 -8.36 0.30 -27.93
C MET A 48 -8.46 -0.21 -29.38
N PRO A 49 -8.20 -1.50 -29.65
CA PRO A 49 -8.30 -2.05 -31.00
C PRO A 49 -9.64 -1.75 -31.70
N LYS A 50 -10.75 -1.77 -30.96
CA LYS A 50 -12.07 -1.42 -31.47
C LYS A 50 -12.20 0.03 -31.96
N ASP A 51 -11.45 0.96 -31.36
CA ASP A 51 -11.46 2.38 -31.73
C ASP A 51 -10.75 2.61 -33.08
N SER A 52 -9.93 1.63 -33.51
CA SER A 52 -9.29 1.57 -34.83
C SER A 52 -10.07 0.70 -35.85
N GLY A 53 -11.30 0.29 -35.52
CA GLY A 53 -12.12 -0.55 -36.38
C GLY A 53 -11.81 -2.06 -36.31
N THR A 54 -10.92 -2.50 -35.42
CA THR A 54 -10.61 -3.92 -35.23
C THR A 54 -11.67 -4.57 -34.35
N ALA A 55 -12.74 -5.06 -34.98
CA ALA A 55 -13.86 -5.72 -34.29
C ALA A 55 -13.57 -7.19 -33.95
N HIS A 56 -12.70 -7.85 -34.71
CA HIS A 56 -12.36 -9.27 -34.54
C HIS A 56 -10.84 -9.47 -34.54
N VAL A 57 -10.32 -10.23 -33.58
CA VAL A 57 -8.89 -10.50 -33.42
C VAL A 57 -8.64 -11.99 -33.64
N GLU A 58 -7.77 -12.33 -34.59
CA GLU A 58 -7.30 -13.69 -34.84
C GLU A 58 -5.94 -13.93 -34.18
N TRP A 59 -5.54 -15.22 -34.03
CA TRP A 59 -4.23 -15.54 -33.43
C TRP A 59 -3.04 -14.98 -34.22
N LYS A 60 -3.18 -14.82 -35.51
CA LYS A 60 -2.15 -14.22 -36.40
C LYS A 60 -1.98 -12.73 -36.21
N ASP A 61 -2.94 -12.06 -35.57
CA ASP A 61 -2.93 -10.61 -35.36
C ASP A 61 -2.13 -10.20 -34.11
N PHE A 62 -1.71 -11.17 -33.28
CA PHE A 62 -0.89 -10.89 -32.12
C PHE A 62 0.59 -10.71 -32.50
N PRO A 63 1.34 -9.79 -31.84
CA PRO A 63 0.85 -8.89 -30.80
C PRO A 63 0.09 -7.70 -31.39
N LEU A 64 -1.05 -7.35 -30.75
CA LEU A 64 -1.74 -6.11 -31.06
C LEU A 64 -0.90 -4.93 -30.59
N LEU A 65 -0.73 -3.93 -31.44
CA LEU A 65 -0.03 -2.71 -31.10
C LEU A 65 -1.02 -1.60 -30.72
N PRO A 66 -0.67 -0.73 -29.76
CA PRO A 66 -1.51 0.41 -29.43
C PRO A 66 -1.59 1.34 -30.65
N PRO A 67 -2.80 1.83 -30.99
CA PRO A 67 -2.91 2.89 -31.97
C PRO A 67 -2.05 4.11 -31.56
N SER A 68 -1.52 4.83 -32.54
CA SER A 68 -0.62 5.97 -32.31
C SER A 68 -1.32 7.22 -31.74
N PHE A 69 -2.59 7.14 -31.34
CA PHE A 69 -3.38 8.28 -30.87
C PHE A 69 -4.04 8.00 -29.52
N LEU A 70 -4.25 9.07 -28.79
CA LEU A 70 -5.04 9.07 -27.57
C LEU A 70 -6.51 9.30 -27.90
N THR A 71 -7.39 8.71 -27.09
CA THR A 71 -8.83 8.94 -27.11
C THR A 71 -9.32 9.43 -25.75
N VAL A 72 -10.49 10.05 -25.73
CA VAL A 72 -11.18 10.31 -24.45
C VAL A 72 -11.50 8.98 -23.80
N ARG A 73 -11.21 8.87 -22.50
CA ARG A 73 -11.50 7.65 -21.73
C ARG A 73 -12.98 7.26 -21.87
N HIS A 74 -13.23 5.96 -21.94
CA HIS A 74 -14.56 5.40 -21.95
C HIS A 74 -15.02 5.06 -20.53
N VAL A 75 -16.30 5.30 -20.25
CA VAL A 75 -16.97 4.92 -19.00
C VAL A 75 -18.12 4.00 -19.30
N LYS A 76 -18.44 3.13 -18.35
CA LYS A 76 -19.59 2.24 -18.47
C LYS A 76 -20.88 3.03 -18.22
N THR A 77 -21.77 3.02 -19.20
CA THR A 77 -23.11 3.62 -19.13
C THR A 77 -24.16 2.52 -19.28
N ASP A 78 -25.44 2.86 -19.18
CA ASP A 78 -26.56 1.91 -19.40
C ASP A 78 -26.55 1.33 -20.83
N THR A 79 -26.01 2.08 -21.80
CA THR A 79 -25.92 1.66 -23.21
C THR A 79 -24.59 1.00 -23.57
N GLY A 80 -23.68 0.78 -22.58
CA GLY A 80 -22.37 0.17 -22.79
C GLY A 80 -21.22 1.10 -22.46
N TRP A 81 -20.03 0.83 -23.04
CA TRP A 81 -18.83 1.65 -22.87
C TRP A 81 -18.86 2.82 -23.87
N ASN A 82 -18.99 4.04 -23.35
CA ASN A 82 -19.08 5.28 -24.12
C ASN A 82 -18.01 6.29 -23.65
N PRO A 83 -17.59 7.25 -24.52
CA PRO A 83 -16.74 8.33 -24.09
C PRO A 83 -17.32 9.08 -22.90
N ASP A 84 -16.49 9.42 -21.91
CA ASP A 84 -16.91 10.20 -20.73
C ASP A 84 -17.29 11.61 -21.17
N ILE A 85 -18.60 11.91 -21.16
CA ILE A 85 -19.13 13.19 -21.60
C ILE A 85 -18.58 14.37 -20.77
N ASN A 86 -18.33 14.15 -19.47
CA ASN A 86 -17.77 15.19 -18.60
C ASN A 86 -16.31 15.49 -19.00
N ALA A 87 -15.54 14.46 -19.34
CA ALA A 87 -14.20 14.63 -19.88
C ALA A 87 -14.21 15.37 -21.21
N VAL A 88 -15.13 15.01 -22.14
CA VAL A 88 -15.29 15.71 -23.44
C VAL A 88 -15.59 17.19 -23.25
N LEU A 89 -16.52 17.52 -22.35
CA LEU A 89 -16.90 18.92 -22.08
C LEU A 89 -15.74 19.70 -21.45
N GLN A 90 -15.06 19.09 -20.47
CA GLN A 90 -13.95 19.76 -19.79
C GLN A 90 -12.73 19.94 -20.73
N LEU A 91 -12.43 18.99 -21.60
CA LEU A 91 -11.38 19.13 -22.63
C LEU A 91 -11.61 20.35 -23.53
N LYS A 92 -12.86 20.61 -23.92
CA LYS A 92 -13.21 21.83 -24.67
C LYS A 92 -12.94 23.12 -23.88
N VAL A 93 -13.21 23.10 -22.58
CA VAL A 93 -12.91 24.23 -21.69
C VAL A 93 -11.41 24.42 -21.58
N ILE A 94 -10.65 23.35 -21.33
CA ILE A 94 -9.19 23.42 -21.23
C ILE A 94 -8.59 23.95 -22.54
N ALA A 95 -9.02 23.43 -23.70
CA ALA A 95 -8.56 23.92 -25.00
C ALA A 95 -8.80 25.42 -25.16
N LYS A 96 -10.00 25.91 -24.77
CA LYS A 96 -10.31 27.34 -24.79
C LYS A 96 -9.35 28.16 -23.90
N VAL A 97 -9.09 27.69 -22.67
CA VAL A 97 -8.21 28.34 -21.69
C VAL A 97 -6.78 28.39 -22.21
N LEU A 98 -6.24 27.25 -22.67
CA LEU A 98 -4.86 27.18 -23.16
C LEU A 98 -4.63 28.04 -24.39
N ASN A 99 -5.56 28.05 -25.36
CA ASN A 99 -5.48 28.88 -26.55
C ASN A 99 -5.58 30.39 -26.29
N ALA A 100 -6.12 30.78 -25.14
CA ALA A 100 -6.24 32.18 -24.74
C ALA A 100 -5.03 32.73 -23.96
N CYS A 101 -4.02 31.88 -23.68
CA CYS A 101 -2.87 32.21 -22.85
C CYS A 101 -1.54 32.06 -23.60
N ASP A 102 -0.56 32.84 -23.17
CA ASP A 102 0.77 32.90 -23.79
C ASP A 102 1.74 31.87 -23.17
N THR A 103 1.48 31.47 -21.94
CA THR A 103 2.31 30.54 -21.15
C THR A 103 1.39 29.57 -20.40
N ILE A 104 1.82 28.33 -20.28
CA ILE A 104 1.11 27.27 -19.58
C ILE A 104 1.94 26.83 -18.38
N ILE A 105 1.31 26.70 -17.21
CA ILE A 105 1.89 26.11 -16.02
C ILE A 105 1.21 24.77 -15.75
N ALA A 106 2.00 23.70 -15.76
CA ALA A 106 1.58 22.38 -15.32
C ALA A 106 1.60 22.34 -13.77
N ALA A 107 0.44 22.24 -13.18
CA ALA A 107 0.23 22.17 -11.73
C ALA A 107 -0.52 20.87 -11.35
N THR A 108 -0.30 19.82 -12.11
CA THR A 108 -0.74 18.44 -11.80
C THR A 108 0.12 17.86 -10.69
N ASP A 109 -0.31 16.76 -10.07
CA ASP A 109 0.45 16.08 -9.01
C ASP A 109 1.95 15.99 -9.33
N ALA A 110 2.80 16.18 -8.32
CA ALA A 110 4.24 16.02 -8.41
C ALA A 110 4.64 14.53 -8.44
N SER A 111 4.27 13.84 -9.53
CA SER A 111 4.46 12.40 -9.72
C SER A 111 4.59 12.03 -11.20
N ARG A 112 5.04 10.78 -11.48
CA ARG A 112 5.03 10.22 -12.84
C ARG A 112 3.65 10.31 -13.51
N GLU A 113 2.60 9.95 -12.77
CA GLU A 113 1.23 9.97 -13.26
C GLU A 113 0.72 11.38 -13.57
N GLY A 114 1.07 12.36 -12.71
CA GLY A 114 0.69 13.76 -12.91
C GLY A 114 1.42 14.38 -14.10
N GLU A 115 2.70 14.04 -14.32
CA GLU A 115 3.45 14.50 -15.48
C GLU A 115 2.89 13.91 -16.78
N MET A 116 2.63 12.60 -16.81
CA MET A 116 2.03 11.94 -17.98
C MET A 116 0.66 12.53 -18.31
N LEU A 117 -0.19 12.75 -17.30
CA LEU A 117 -1.51 13.35 -17.49
C LEU A 117 -1.40 14.69 -18.21
N PHE A 118 -0.52 15.57 -17.73
CA PHE A 118 -0.34 16.88 -18.33
C PHE A 118 0.24 16.79 -19.75
N ARG A 119 1.30 16.01 -19.98
CA ARG A 119 1.94 15.88 -21.30
C ARG A 119 1.02 15.26 -22.34
N HIS A 120 0.23 14.27 -21.97
CA HIS A 120 -0.80 13.70 -22.83
C HIS A 120 -1.85 14.76 -23.22
N LEU A 121 -2.30 15.55 -22.25
CA LEU A 121 -3.25 16.63 -22.49
C LEU A 121 -2.67 17.72 -23.41
N TYR A 122 -1.44 18.16 -23.12
CA TYR A 122 -0.72 19.17 -23.89
C TYR A 122 -0.52 18.73 -25.35
N GLY A 123 -0.07 17.49 -25.55
CA GLY A 123 0.10 16.91 -26.89
C GLY A 123 -1.22 16.68 -27.62
N PHE A 124 -2.25 16.16 -26.93
CA PHE A 124 -3.57 15.91 -27.50
C PHE A 124 -4.25 17.19 -28.01
N LEU A 125 -4.06 18.29 -27.31
CA LEU A 125 -4.61 19.60 -27.69
C LEU A 125 -3.71 20.36 -28.68
N GLY A 126 -2.55 19.81 -29.05
CA GLY A 126 -1.62 20.43 -30.01
C GLY A 126 -1.02 21.75 -29.52
N CYS A 127 -0.85 21.90 -28.21
CA CYS A 127 -0.31 23.12 -27.58
C CYS A 127 1.14 23.35 -28.02
N LYS A 128 1.54 24.63 -28.16
CA LYS A 128 2.90 25.06 -28.56
C LYS A 128 3.45 26.16 -27.64
N GLN A 129 2.66 26.64 -26.70
CA GLN A 129 3.04 27.70 -25.77
C GLN A 129 4.16 27.22 -24.84
N PRO A 130 5.06 28.11 -24.39
CA PRO A 130 6.04 27.78 -23.35
C PRO A 130 5.38 27.14 -22.13
N CYS A 131 6.00 26.08 -21.62
CA CYS A 131 5.51 25.34 -20.47
C CYS A 131 6.46 25.44 -19.29
N LEU A 132 5.89 25.71 -18.11
CA LEU A 132 6.56 25.69 -16.83
C LEU A 132 5.86 24.69 -15.89
N ARG A 133 6.58 24.15 -14.94
CA ARG A 133 6.11 23.15 -13.97
C ARG A 133 6.08 23.74 -12.59
N LEU A 134 4.90 23.72 -11.96
CA LEU A 134 4.73 23.93 -10.53
C LEU A 134 4.87 22.57 -9.84
N TRP A 135 5.93 22.41 -9.04
CA TRP A 135 6.23 21.18 -8.31
C TRP A 135 6.07 21.40 -6.82
N ILE A 136 4.94 21.02 -6.24
CA ILE A 136 4.61 21.20 -4.83
C ILE A 136 4.03 19.92 -4.22
N SER A 137 4.35 19.66 -2.96
CA SER A 137 3.86 18.51 -2.19
C SER A 137 2.76 18.88 -1.19
N SER A 138 2.42 20.15 -1.06
CA SER A 138 1.40 20.68 -0.15
C SER A 138 0.56 21.76 -0.83
N LEU A 139 -0.67 21.97 -0.35
CA LEU A 139 -1.60 23.00 -0.84
C LEU A 139 -1.76 24.17 0.16
N THR A 140 -0.78 24.38 1.05
CA THR A 140 -0.78 25.56 1.91
C THR A 140 -0.51 26.83 1.09
N ASP A 141 -0.91 27.97 1.61
CA ASP A 141 -0.72 29.26 0.93
C ASP A 141 0.78 29.54 0.70
N GLU A 142 1.60 29.18 1.68
CA GLU A 142 3.05 29.30 1.63
C GLU A 142 3.65 28.44 0.52
N ALA A 143 3.30 27.14 0.48
CA ALA A 143 3.83 26.20 -0.51
C ALA A 143 3.43 26.58 -1.94
N ILE A 144 2.19 27.05 -2.15
CA ILE A 144 1.74 27.53 -3.46
C ILE A 144 2.51 28.80 -3.87
N THR A 145 2.67 29.75 -2.96
CA THR A 145 3.35 31.02 -3.22
C THR A 145 4.83 30.80 -3.54
N GLU A 146 5.50 29.97 -2.75
CA GLU A 146 6.90 29.63 -2.95
C GLU A 146 7.12 28.83 -4.25
N GLY A 147 6.26 27.83 -4.50
CA GLY A 147 6.31 27.04 -5.75
C GLY A 147 6.10 27.91 -7.00
N MET A 148 5.20 28.90 -6.94
CA MET A 148 4.99 29.85 -8.04
C MET A 148 6.19 30.79 -8.26
N ALA A 149 6.96 31.09 -7.22
CA ALA A 149 8.20 31.84 -7.34
C ALA A 149 9.38 30.99 -7.92
N ASN A 150 9.30 29.65 -7.81
CA ASN A 150 10.33 28.70 -8.19
C ASN A 150 9.89 27.74 -9.30
N LEU A 151 9.16 28.23 -10.31
CA LEU A 151 8.72 27.40 -11.43
C LEU A 151 9.91 26.85 -12.22
N LEU A 152 9.79 25.59 -12.63
CA LEU A 152 10.81 24.88 -13.40
C LEU A 152 10.38 24.72 -14.86
N PRO A 153 11.32 24.72 -15.83
CA PRO A 153 11.00 24.38 -17.21
C PRO A 153 10.44 22.94 -17.32
N CYS A 154 9.42 22.73 -18.16
CA CYS A 154 8.80 21.41 -18.32
C CYS A 154 9.74 20.34 -18.91
N ASP A 155 10.72 20.72 -19.74
CA ASP A 155 11.69 19.80 -20.34
C ASP A 155 12.57 19.08 -19.30
N ARG A 156 12.78 19.69 -18.14
CA ARG A 156 13.47 19.04 -17.02
C ARG A 156 12.81 17.71 -16.60
N PHE A 157 11.55 17.53 -16.92
CA PHE A 157 10.74 16.35 -16.55
C PHE A 157 10.52 15.39 -17.74
N ASP A 158 11.26 15.53 -18.85
CA ASP A 158 11.07 14.70 -20.04
C ASP A 158 11.31 13.21 -19.74
N ASN A 159 12.37 12.87 -19.02
CA ASN A 159 12.62 11.47 -18.66
C ASN A 159 11.56 10.90 -17.72
N LEU A 160 11.03 11.72 -16.80
CA LEU A 160 9.92 11.33 -15.93
C LEU A 160 8.66 11.01 -16.75
N PHE A 161 8.36 11.86 -17.76
CA PHE A 161 7.27 11.62 -18.70
C PHE A 161 7.52 10.35 -19.51
N LEU A 162 8.72 10.16 -20.07
CA LEU A 162 9.06 8.99 -20.87
C LEU A 162 8.91 7.69 -20.06
N ALA A 163 9.33 7.67 -18.79
CA ALA A 163 9.14 6.53 -17.91
C ALA A 163 7.65 6.24 -17.67
N ALA A 164 6.84 7.28 -17.43
CA ALA A 164 5.41 7.14 -17.20
C ALA A 164 4.64 6.68 -18.45
N ASP A 165 4.96 7.22 -19.63
CA ASP A 165 4.37 6.83 -20.91
C ASP A 165 4.78 5.42 -21.31
N SER A 166 6.05 5.05 -21.10
CA SER A 166 6.56 3.68 -21.29
C SER A 166 5.77 2.68 -20.47
N ARG A 167 5.55 2.98 -19.20
CA ARG A 167 4.71 2.15 -18.33
C ARG A 167 3.28 2.03 -18.83
N ASN A 168 2.68 3.14 -19.23
CA ASN A 168 1.31 3.16 -19.76
C ASN A 168 1.18 2.29 -21.02
N ARG A 169 2.15 2.38 -21.95
CA ARG A 169 2.21 1.55 -23.17
C ARG A 169 2.45 0.07 -22.84
N ALA A 170 3.36 -0.23 -21.93
CA ALA A 170 3.64 -1.59 -21.51
C ALA A 170 2.41 -2.25 -20.83
N ASP A 171 1.72 -1.52 -19.95
CA ASP A 171 0.50 -1.98 -19.30
C ASP A 171 -0.63 -2.22 -20.34
N TRP A 172 -0.73 -1.37 -21.36
CA TRP A 172 -1.66 -1.58 -22.49
C TRP A 172 -1.27 -2.82 -23.31
N LEU A 173 0.00 -2.93 -23.74
CA LEU A 173 0.51 -4.04 -24.54
C LEU A 173 0.25 -5.37 -23.87
N LEU A 174 0.69 -5.54 -22.63
CA LEU A 174 0.48 -6.80 -21.92
C LEU A 174 -0.99 -7.03 -21.57
N GLY A 175 -1.67 -6.00 -21.04
CA GLY A 175 -3.04 -6.12 -20.56
C GLY A 175 -4.03 -6.42 -21.68
N VAL A 176 -3.95 -5.71 -22.82
CA VAL A 176 -4.84 -5.92 -23.96
C VAL A 176 -4.54 -7.28 -24.60
N ASN A 177 -3.29 -7.54 -24.97
CA ASN A 177 -2.93 -8.77 -25.67
C ASN A 177 -3.26 -10.02 -24.84
N SER A 178 -2.86 -10.08 -23.58
CA SER A 178 -3.13 -11.24 -22.73
C SER A 178 -4.63 -11.41 -22.46
N SER A 179 -5.40 -10.31 -22.33
CA SER A 179 -6.85 -10.39 -22.13
C SER A 179 -7.60 -10.88 -23.37
N TYR A 180 -7.22 -10.42 -24.57
CA TYR A 180 -7.79 -10.92 -25.80
C TYR A 180 -7.40 -12.39 -26.02
N ALA A 181 -6.14 -12.75 -25.80
CA ALA A 181 -5.66 -14.12 -25.95
C ALA A 181 -6.40 -15.08 -25.00
N ILE A 182 -6.55 -14.74 -23.71
CA ILE A 182 -7.23 -15.62 -22.76
C ILE A 182 -8.74 -15.73 -23.03
N CYS A 183 -9.42 -14.64 -23.45
CA CYS A 183 -10.81 -14.71 -23.87
C CYS A 183 -11.00 -15.58 -25.09
N LYS A 184 -10.07 -15.52 -26.05
CA LYS A 184 -10.10 -16.36 -27.25
C LYS A 184 -9.83 -17.85 -26.92
N ALA A 185 -8.83 -18.12 -26.07
CA ALA A 185 -8.47 -19.46 -25.66
C ALA A 185 -9.56 -20.16 -24.86
N VAL A 186 -10.14 -19.46 -23.88
CA VAL A 186 -11.23 -19.99 -23.02
C VAL A 186 -12.57 -20.03 -23.76
N GLY A 187 -12.81 -19.10 -24.69
CA GLY A 187 -14.02 -19.05 -25.53
C GLY A 187 -15.30 -18.63 -24.81
N PHE A 188 -15.23 -18.19 -23.54
CA PHE A 188 -16.38 -17.68 -22.79
C PHE A 188 -15.96 -16.68 -21.71
N GLY A 189 -16.90 -15.84 -21.30
CA GLY A 189 -16.72 -14.88 -20.22
C GLY A 189 -15.87 -13.67 -20.61
N ASN A 190 -15.87 -12.69 -19.72
CA ASN A 190 -15.06 -11.48 -19.83
C ASN A 190 -13.86 -11.64 -18.90
N ASN A 191 -12.80 -12.25 -19.40
CA ASN A 191 -11.57 -12.49 -18.65
C ASN A 191 -10.55 -11.40 -18.98
N SER A 192 -9.82 -10.97 -17.97
CA SER A 192 -8.78 -9.97 -18.16
C SER A 192 -7.56 -10.29 -17.33
N LEU A 193 -6.43 -10.13 -17.94
CA LEU A 193 -5.11 -10.26 -17.36
C LEU A 193 -4.44 -8.89 -17.34
N GLY A 194 -3.43 -8.74 -16.52
CA GLY A 194 -2.63 -7.52 -16.46
C GLY A 194 -1.43 -7.71 -15.55
N ARG A 195 -0.42 -6.92 -15.80
CA ARG A 195 0.91 -7.01 -15.19
C ARG A 195 0.88 -7.12 -13.66
N VAL A 196 0.03 -6.34 -13.00
CA VAL A 196 -0.04 -6.30 -11.53
C VAL A 196 -1.24 -7.07 -10.98
N GLN A 197 -2.40 -6.95 -11.62
CA GLN A 197 -3.62 -7.60 -11.14
C GLN A 197 -3.50 -9.14 -11.15
N THR A 198 -2.85 -9.73 -12.16
CA THR A 198 -2.76 -11.19 -12.28
C THR A 198 -1.84 -11.80 -11.22
N PRO A 199 -0.62 -11.29 -10.96
CA PRO A 199 0.20 -11.79 -9.86
C PRO A 199 -0.45 -11.63 -8.48
N VAL A 200 -1.17 -10.52 -8.22
CA VAL A 200 -1.90 -10.33 -6.96
C VAL A 200 -3.01 -11.36 -6.81
N LEU A 201 -3.80 -11.61 -7.87
CA LEU A 201 -4.80 -12.67 -7.88
C LEU A 201 -4.17 -14.05 -7.68
N ALA A 202 -3.05 -14.31 -8.35
CA ALA A 202 -2.34 -15.58 -8.26
C ALA A 202 -1.89 -15.86 -6.82
N GLU A 203 -1.36 -14.88 -6.11
CA GLU A 203 -0.95 -15.04 -4.72
C GLU A 203 -2.14 -15.28 -3.77
N ILE A 204 -3.24 -14.54 -3.95
CA ILE A 204 -4.47 -14.76 -3.17
C ILE A 204 -4.99 -16.19 -3.38
N CYS A 205 -5.02 -16.66 -4.63
CA CYS A 205 -5.47 -18.03 -4.97
C CYS A 205 -4.50 -19.09 -4.47
N ARG A 206 -3.17 -18.87 -4.58
CA ARG A 206 -2.13 -19.77 -4.08
C ARG A 206 -2.29 -20.01 -2.57
N ARG A 207 -2.43 -18.92 -1.80
CA ARG A 207 -2.63 -19.00 -0.33
C ARG A 207 -3.95 -19.67 0.03
N TYR A 208 -4.99 -19.43 -0.76
CA TYR A 208 -6.29 -20.08 -0.60
C TYR A 208 -6.19 -21.59 -0.84
N ARG A 209 -5.52 -22.03 -1.92
CA ARG A 209 -5.28 -23.45 -2.21
C ARG A 209 -4.39 -24.14 -1.19
N GLU A 210 -3.34 -23.48 -0.73
CA GLU A 210 -2.51 -23.96 0.36
C GLU A 210 -3.34 -24.24 1.62
N ARG A 211 -4.28 -23.37 1.94
CA ARG A 211 -5.21 -23.56 3.05
C ARG A 211 -6.18 -24.72 2.82
N GLU A 212 -6.74 -24.88 1.62
CA GLU A 212 -7.65 -25.98 1.29
C GLU A 212 -6.95 -27.34 1.36
N ASN A 213 -5.71 -27.40 0.91
CA ASN A 213 -4.91 -28.62 0.88
C ASN A 213 -4.12 -28.88 2.18
N PHE A 214 -4.32 -28.02 3.19
CA PHE A 214 -3.58 -28.13 4.44
C PHE A 214 -3.97 -29.37 5.23
N LEU A 215 -2.97 -30.20 5.57
CA LEU A 215 -3.13 -31.37 6.43
C LEU A 215 -2.66 -30.99 7.84
N PRO A 216 -3.57 -30.99 8.84
CA PRO A 216 -3.20 -30.67 10.21
C PRO A 216 -2.19 -31.68 10.77
N ALA A 217 -1.08 -31.19 11.30
CA ALA A 217 -0.12 -31.98 12.05
C ALA A 217 -0.44 -31.92 13.54
N ASP A 218 -0.39 -33.07 14.20
CA ASP A 218 -0.56 -33.18 15.65
C ASP A 218 0.72 -32.81 16.38
N SER A 219 0.59 -32.15 17.52
CA SER A 219 1.67 -31.90 18.47
C SER A 219 1.17 -31.99 19.92
N TRP A 220 2.07 -32.36 20.81
CA TRP A 220 1.76 -32.59 22.23
C TRP A 220 2.71 -31.81 23.14
N PRO A 221 2.60 -30.46 23.23
CA PRO A 221 3.42 -29.68 24.14
C PRO A 221 3.15 -30.08 25.60
N VAL A 222 4.24 -30.33 26.34
CA VAL A 222 4.25 -30.63 27.78
C VAL A 222 4.63 -29.36 28.51
N PHE A 223 3.90 -29.09 29.57
CA PHE A 223 4.14 -27.96 30.48
C PHE A 223 4.29 -28.46 31.92
N ILE A 224 5.21 -27.84 32.65
CA ILE A 224 5.29 -27.92 34.09
C ILE A 224 4.80 -26.62 34.73
N SER A 225 4.14 -26.72 35.86
CA SER A 225 3.78 -25.58 36.72
C SER A 225 4.66 -25.58 37.91
N LEU A 226 5.27 -24.48 38.24
CA LEU A 226 6.04 -24.28 39.47
C LEU A 226 5.43 -23.15 40.30
N CYS A 227 5.55 -23.27 41.61
CA CYS A 227 5.08 -22.25 42.55
C CYS A 227 6.26 -21.47 43.10
N LYS A 228 6.21 -20.14 43.00
CA LYS A 228 7.17 -19.23 43.59
C LYS A 228 6.47 -17.95 44.07
N ASN A 229 6.64 -17.58 45.35
CA ASN A 229 6.00 -16.40 45.95
C ASN A 229 4.48 -16.37 45.67
N ASP A 230 3.78 -17.47 45.95
CA ASP A 230 2.35 -17.68 45.71
C ASP A 230 1.86 -17.49 44.26
N ARG A 231 2.78 -17.51 43.30
CA ARG A 231 2.46 -17.44 41.89
C ARG A 231 2.75 -18.77 41.20
N ILE A 232 1.78 -19.21 40.40
CA ILE A 232 1.94 -20.39 39.56
C ILE A 232 2.45 -19.95 38.20
N LEU A 233 3.60 -20.47 37.81
CA LEU A 233 4.27 -20.16 36.52
C LEU A 233 4.32 -21.41 35.67
N LYS A 234 3.94 -21.30 34.38
CA LYS A 234 3.96 -22.43 33.44
C LYS A 234 5.20 -22.33 32.55
N MET A 235 6.02 -23.36 32.59
CA MET A 235 7.15 -23.52 31.68
C MET A 235 6.84 -24.60 30.64
N ARG A 236 7.18 -24.33 29.40
CA ARG A 236 7.00 -25.27 28.28
C ARG A 236 8.29 -26.05 28.05
N HIS A 237 8.14 -27.35 27.71
CA HIS A 237 9.24 -28.15 27.16
C HIS A 237 9.80 -27.47 25.93
N VAL A 238 11.15 -27.46 25.77
CA VAL A 238 11.81 -26.68 24.72
C VAL A 238 11.59 -27.27 23.32
N ASP A 239 11.48 -28.59 23.22
CA ASP A 239 11.30 -29.29 21.95
C ASP A 239 9.81 -29.49 21.64
N ASP A 240 9.48 -29.43 20.33
CA ASP A 240 8.14 -29.74 19.86
C ASP A 240 7.97 -31.25 19.73
N LEU A 241 7.13 -31.83 20.59
CA LEU A 241 6.83 -33.27 20.60
C LEU A 241 5.71 -33.55 19.60
N VAL A 242 6.02 -34.31 18.57
CA VAL A 242 5.08 -34.72 17.51
C VAL A 242 4.61 -36.19 17.68
N VAL A 243 5.30 -36.96 18.50
CA VAL A 243 4.95 -38.33 18.82
C VAL A 243 4.27 -38.40 20.18
N ARG A 244 2.99 -38.82 20.18
CA ARG A 244 2.17 -38.86 21.42
C ARG A 244 2.81 -39.70 22.52
N ARG A 245 3.42 -40.86 22.18
CA ARG A 245 4.04 -41.75 23.16
C ARG A 245 5.20 -41.10 23.91
N GLU A 246 6.02 -40.33 23.20
CA GLU A 246 7.15 -39.59 23.82
C GLU A 246 6.65 -38.49 24.74
N ALA A 247 5.61 -37.77 24.31
CA ALA A 247 5.00 -36.70 25.11
C ALA A 247 4.32 -37.25 26.39
N LEU A 248 3.67 -38.40 26.30
CA LEU A 248 3.10 -39.08 27.45
C LEU A 248 4.17 -39.55 28.44
N ALA A 249 5.25 -40.16 27.94
CA ALA A 249 6.37 -40.59 28.78
C ALA A 249 6.97 -39.38 29.53
N LEU A 250 7.26 -38.27 28.82
CA LEU A 250 7.75 -37.05 29.44
C LEU A 250 6.75 -36.48 30.47
N TYR A 251 5.46 -36.48 30.16
CA TYR A 251 4.43 -36.01 31.06
C TYR A 251 4.40 -36.82 32.36
N GLU A 252 4.46 -38.16 32.31
CA GLU A 252 4.47 -39.02 33.50
C GLU A 252 5.78 -38.84 34.29
N ASP A 253 6.94 -38.74 33.64
CA ASP A 253 8.21 -38.44 34.28
C ASP A 253 8.16 -37.11 35.06
N CYS A 254 7.64 -36.05 34.41
CA CYS A 254 7.51 -34.74 35.04
C CYS A 254 6.47 -34.71 36.17
N LYS A 255 5.40 -35.49 36.06
CA LYS A 255 4.36 -35.64 37.09
C LYS A 255 4.89 -36.36 38.31
N ALA A 256 5.78 -37.32 38.15
CA ALA A 256 6.47 -38.02 39.22
C ALA A 256 7.57 -37.17 39.88
N ALA A 257 8.10 -36.19 39.17
CA ALA A 257 9.14 -35.29 39.66
C ALA A 257 8.60 -34.38 40.78
N LYS A 258 9.29 -34.31 41.92
CA LYS A 258 8.91 -33.44 43.04
C LYS A 258 9.46 -32.02 42.93
N SER A 259 10.50 -31.85 42.13
CA SER A 259 11.23 -30.58 42.03
C SER A 259 11.71 -30.30 40.60
N VAL A 260 11.90 -29.03 40.34
CA VAL A 260 12.52 -28.49 39.13
C VAL A 260 13.70 -27.63 39.55
N ARG A 261 14.80 -27.72 38.81
CA ARG A 261 16.03 -26.93 39.02
C ARG A 261 16.16 -25.86 37.94
N ILE A 262 16.33 -24.63 38.35
CA ILE A 262 16.58 -23.51 37.45
C ILE A 262 18.04 -23.59 36.97
N THR A 263 18.25 -23.66 35.65
CA THR A 263 19.59 -23.81 35.09
C THR A 263 20.15 -22.51 34.53
N ALA A 264 19.30 -21.60 34.10
CA ALA A 264 19.72 -20.27 33.64
C ALA A 264 18.61 -19.24 33.79
N VAL A 265 19.02 -18.02 34.06
CA VAL A 265 18.14 -16.84 34.08
C VAL A 265 18.78 -15.77 33.25
N GLY A 266 18.13 -15.39 32.14
CA GLY A 266 18.55 -14.32 31.26
C GLY A 266 17.59 -13.15 31.35
N LYS A 267 18.09 -11.95 31.61
CA LYS A 267 17.35 -10.69 31.51
C LYS A 267 18.01 -9.81 30.47
N ARG A 268 17.23 -9.22 29.58
CA ARG A 268 17.70 -8.31 28.55
C ARG A 268 16.76 -7.14 28.46
N THR A 269 17.27 -5.95 28.66
CA THR A 269 16.52 -4.72 28.41
C THR A 269 16.79 -4.26 27.00
N GLU A 270 15.74 -3.92 26.27
CA GLU A 270 15.81 -3.33 24.93
C GLU A 270 15.09 -1.99 24.93
N GLU A 271 15.66 -1.03 24.24
CA GLU A 271 15.00 0.20 23.86
C GLU A 271 14.44 0.03 22.43
N ILE A 272 13.13 0.18 22.30
CA ILE A 272 12.42 0.08 21.02
C ILE A 272 12.07 1.49 20.60
N GLY A 273 12.71 1.96 19.52
CA GLY A 273 12.49 3.28 18.96
C GLY A 273 11.05 3.50 18.54
N ALA A 274 10.64 4.75 18.50
CA ALA A 274 9.33 5.15 18.00
C ALA A 274 9.16 4.77 16.51
N PRO A 275 7.96 4.40 16.08
CA PRO A 275 7.71 4.14 14.67
C PRO A 275 7.86 5.44 13.86
N ALA A 276 8.38 5.34 12.64
CA ALA A 276 8.43 6.47 11.72
C ALA A 276 7.01 6.91 11.30
N LEU A 277 6.89 8.13 10.78
CA LEU A 277 5.63 8.69 10.29
C LEU A 277 4.92 7.77 9.28
N TYR A 278 3.66 8.05 9.02
CA TYR A 278 2.91 7.28 8.03
C TYR A 278 3.28 7.65 6.60
N ASN A 279 3.44 6.61 5.78
CA ASN A 279 3.07 6.63 4.36
C ASN A 279 1.68 6.01 4.20
N LEU A 280 1.15 5.97 2.97
CA LEU A 280 -0.19 5.42 2.74
C LEU A 280 -0.29 3.93 3.11
N ALA A 281 0.73 3.13 2.79
CA ALA A 281 0.72 1.69 3.07
C ALA A 281 0.64 1.40 4.58
N GLU A 282 1.47 2.06 5.39
CA GLU A 282 1.45 1.89 6.84
C GLU A 282 0.16 2.40 7.47
N LEU A 283 -0.42 3.50 6.95
CA LEU A 283 -1.72 3.99 7.38
C LEU A 283 -2.84 2.97 7.08
N GLN A 284 -2.83 2.37 5.88
CA GLN A 284 -3.78 1.33 5.49
C GLN A 284 -3.66 0.08 6.37
N LYS A 285 -2.43 -0.35 6.69
CA LYS A 285 -2.17 -1.49 7.58
C LYS A 285 -2.76 -1.26 8.98
N ASP A 286 -2.45 -0.12 9.58
CA ASP A 286 -2.94 0.19 10.92
C ASP A 286 -4.46 0.41 10.95
N ALA A 287 -5.02 1.10 9.98
CA ALA A 287 -6.47 1.29 9.88
C ALA A 287 -7.22 -0.04 9.67
N ASN A 288 -6.66 -0.98 8.91
CA ASN A 288 -7.23 -2.32 8.76
C ASN A 288 -7.12 -3.12 10.07
N ARG A 289 -5.95 -3.11 10.69
CA ARG A 289 -5.68 -3.86 11.94
C ARG A 289 -6.56 -3.41 13.10
N TYR A 290 -6.70 -2.11 13.32
CA TYR A 290 -7.36 -1.55 14.52
C TYR A 290 -8.82 -1.21 14.30
N HIS A 291 -9.21 -0.90 13.06
CA HIS A 291 -10.55 -0.41 12.75
C HIS A 291 -11.27 -1.22 11.67
N SER A 292 -10.63 -2.27 11.12
CA SER A 292 -11.18 -3.11 10.05
C SER A 292 -11.56 -2.33 8.78
N LEU A 293 -10.97 -1.15 8.55
CA LEU A 293 -11.15 -0.39 7.32
C LEU A 293 -10.36 -1.04 6.19
N THR A 294 -10.97 -1.15 5.02
CA THR A 294 -10.29 -1.67 3.84
C THR A 294 -9.27 -0.67 3.29
N ALA A 295 -8.26 -1.14 2.57
CA ALA A 295 -7.28 -0.27 1.93
C ALA A 295 -7.93 0.77 1.00
N ILE A 296 -9.03 0.40 0.34
CA ILE A 296 -9.82 1.28 -0.53
C ILE A 296 -10.46 2.41 0.28
N GLN A 297 -11.16 2.07 1.37
CA GLN A 297 -11.78 3.07 2.26
C GLN A 297 -10.76 4.05 2.82
N VAL A 298 -9.63 3.53 3.32
CA VAL A 298 -8.57 4.38 3.90
C VAL A 298 -8.01 5.36 2.87
N GLN A 299 -7.78 4.94 1.63
CA GLN A 299 -7.31 5.84 0.58
C GLN A 299 -8.35 6.93 0.25
N GLU A 300 -9.63 6.57 0.17
CA GLU A 300 -10.72 7.52 -0.10
C GLU A 300 -10.87 8.53 1.04
N ILE A 301 -10.83 8.06 2.28
CA ILE A 301 -10.90 8.91 3.48
C ILE A 301 -9.69 9.86 3.55
N ALA A 302 -8.47 9.33 3.38
CA ALA A 302 -7.25 10.14 3.40
C ALA A 302 -7.26 11.19 2.29
N GLN A 303 -7.77 10.85 1.10
CA GLN A 303 -7.95 11.81 0.02
C GLN A 303 -8.94 12.91 0.41
N GLY A 304 -10.07 12.56 1.05
CA GLY A 304 -11.05 13.54 1.57
C GLY A 304 -10.46 14.45 2.66
N LEU A 305 -9.66 13.91 3.57
CA LEU A 305 -8.96 14.71 4.60
C LEU A 305 -7.93 15.68 3.98
N TYR A 306 -7.22 15.26 2.95
CA TYR A 306 -6.32 16.14 2.18
C TYR A 306 -7.08 17.27 1.49
N GLU A 307 -8.20 16.98 0.83
CA GLU A 307 -9.05 17.98 0.17
C GLU A 307 -9.67 18.98 1.17
N LYS A 308 -9.87 18.55 2.42
CA LYS A 308 -10.25 19.41 3.56
C LYS A 308 -9.04 20.14 4.15
N LYS A 309 -7.83 19.98 3.60
CA LYS A 309 -6.57 20.58 4.06
C LYS A 309 -6.17 20.18 5.49
N LEU A 310 -6.61 19.03 5.96
CA LEU A 310 -6.33 18.55 7.31
C LEU A 310 -5.02 17.78 7.38
N ILE A 311 -4.59 17.17 6.27
CA ILE A 311 -3.37 16.39 6.15
C ILE A 311 -2.59 16.76 4.89
N SER A 312 -1.30 16.40 4.83
CA SER A 312 -0.48 16.46 3.62
C SER A 312 -0.95 15.43 2.58
N TYR A 313 -0.37 15.45 1.38
CA TYR A 313 -0.76 14.56 0.29
C TYR A 313 -0.62 13.09 0.68
N PRO A 314 -1.70 12.29 0.62
CA PRO A 314 -1.69 10.96 1.23
C PRO A 314 -1.06 9.86 0.37
N ARG A 315 -0.87 10.07 -0.94
CA ARG A 315 -0.33 9.03 -1.83
C ARG A 315 1.19 9.09 -1.88
N THR A 316 1.82 8.91 -0.74
CA THR A 316 3.27 8.95 -0.59
C THR A 316 3.81 7.60 -0.15
N SER A 317 5.01 7.24 -0.65
CA SER A 317 5.83 6.13 -0.17
C SER A 317 6.75 6.56 0.98
N SER A 318 7.06 7.85 1.08
CA SER A 318 7.97 8.40 2.07
C SER A 318 7.39 8.36 3.48
N ARG A 319 8.26 8.10 4.44
CA ARG A 319 8.01 8.17 5.89
C ARG A 319 8.85 9.27 6.55
N LEU A 320 9.50 10.09 5.71
CA LEU A 320 10.45 11.11 6.09
C LEU A 320 9.88 12.50 5.83
N LEU A 321 10.44 13.51 6.46
CA LEU A 321 10.11 14.92 6.26
C LEU A 321 11.35 15.67 5.76
N PRO A 322 11.24 16.51 4.74
CA PRO A 322 12.22 17.52 4.43
C PRO A 322 12.42 18.47 5.62
N LYS A 323 13.61 19.05 5.72
CA LYS A 323 13.94 19.92 6.87
C LYS A 323 13.03 21.15 6.99
N ASP A 324 12.69 21.77 5.87
CA ASP A 324 11.79 22.94 5.81
C ASP A 324 10.39 22.59 6.33
N VAL A 325 9.84 21.43 5.95
CA VAL A 325 8.54 20.93 6.46
C VAL A 325 8.65 20.61 7.95
N TYR A 326 9.75 19.98 8.40
CA TYR A 326 9.97 19.68 9.81
C TYR A 326 9.99 20.96 10.65
N ASP A 327 10.63 22.02 10.18
CA ASP A 327 10.74 23.32 10.88
C ASP A 327 9.35 23.98 11.06
N THR A 328 8.32 23.58 10.31
CA THR A 328 6.93 24.06 10.48
C THR A 328 6.12 23.29 11.52
N LEU A 329 6.62 22.13 12.01
CA LEU A 329 5.85 21.27 12.91
C LEU A 329 5.66 21.81 14.33
N PRO A 330 6.62 22.52 14.98
CA PRO A 330 6.46 22.93 16.37
C PRO A 330 5.13 23.64 16.66
N PRO A 331 4.71 24.68 15.95
CA PRO A 331 3.43 25.34 16.20
C PRO A 331 2.22 24.44 15.91
N VAL A 332 2.33 23.50 14.97
CA VAL A 332 1.27 22.51 14.66
C VAL A 332 1.11 21.54 15.83
N MET A 333 2.22 21.04 16.36
CA MET A 333 2.25 20.10 17.49
C MET A 333 1.79 20.76 18.79
N GLU A 334 2.20 21.99 19.09
CA GLU A 334 1.74 22.74 20.26
C GLU A 334 0.21 22.91 20.24
N LYS A 335 -0.33 23.32 19.10
CA LYS A 335 -1.78 23.48 18.90
C LYS A 335 -2.51 22.14 19.08
N MET A 336 -1.93 21.04 18.67
CA MET A 336 -2.50 19.71 18.86
C MET A 336 -2.43 19.26 20.31
N LEU A 337 -1.30 19.45 20.98
CA LEU A 337 -1.09 19.08 22.38
C LEU A 337 -1.93 19.95 23.34
N SER A 338 -2.40 21.13 22.91
CA SER A 338 -3.35 21.94 23.67
C SER A 338 -4.76 21.32 23.74
N ARG A 339 -5.08 20.36 22.87
CA ARG A 339 -6.38 19.67 22.86
C ARG A 339 -6.51 18.71 24.02
N LYS A 340 -7.73 18.58 24.55
CA LYS A 340 -8.03 17.79 25.75
C LYS A 340 -7.54 16.32 25.61
N GLU A 341 -7.69 15.73 24.42
CA GLU A 341 -7.37 14.34 24.15
C GLU A 341 -5.85 14.07 24.20
N PHE A 342 -5.03 15.04 23.84
CA PHE A 342 -3.58 14.89 23.69
C PHE A 342 -2.75 15.65 24.73
N ARG A 343 -3.37 16.50 25.53
CA ARG A 343 -2.69 17.36 26.51
C ARG A 343 -1.82 16.57 27.50
N GLN A 344 -2.22 15.35 27.84
CA GLN A 344 -1.46 14.48 28.74
C GLN A 344 -0.07 14.08 28.22
N TYR A 345 0.20 14.27 26.91
CA TYR A 345 1.47 13.93 26.27
C TYR A 345 2.39 15.13 26.08
N ALA A 346 1.94 16.34 26.45
CA ALA A 346 2.67 17.59 26.18
C ALA A 346 4.09 17.59 26.78
N ASP A 347 4.27 17.02 27.98
CA ASP A 347 5.55 16.97 28.67
C ASP A 347 6.48 15.86 28.18
N THR A 348 5.99 14.96 27.30
CA THR A 348 6.75 13.79 26.83
C THR A 348 7.13 13.84 25.35
N VAL A 349 6.51 14.76 24.60
CA VAL A 349 6.84 14.99 23.19
C VAL A 349 8.05 15.90 23.09
N ASP A 350 9.11 15.42 22.44
CA ASP A 350 10.34 16.19 22.20
C ASP A 350 10.56 16.45 20.71
N LEU A 351 10.26 17.65 20.27
CA LEU A 351 10.44 18.10 18.88
C LEU A 351 11.88 18.47 18.55
N ALA A 352 12.73 18.67 19.55
CA ALA A 352 14.12 19.06 19.36
C ALA A 352 15.08 17.86 19.19
N ALA A 353 14.65 16.66 19.60
CA ALA A 353 15.50 15.48 19.48
C ALA A 353 15.74 15.12 17.99
N PRO A 354 17.00 14.80 17.63
CA PRO A 354 17.31 14.32 16.30
C PRO A 354 16.50 13.05 15.97
N ARG A 355 15.93 13.00 14.78
CA ARG A 355 15.05 11.91 14.36
C ARG A 355 15.53 11.31 13.04
N ASP A 356 15.44 10.00 12.94
CA ASP A 356 15.60 9.27 11.68
C ASP A 356 14.49 9.61 10.65
N SER A 357 13.55 10.46 11.04
CA SER A 357 12.40 10.90 10.22
C SER A 357 12.70 12.14 9.38
N ILE A 358 13.90 12.71 9.49
CA ILE A 358 14.28 13.90 8.71
C ILE A 358 15.19 13.46 7.57
N GLU A 359 14.83 13.84 6.35
CA GLU A 359 15.64 13.61 5.16
C GLU A 359 16.59 14.78 4.94
N ALA A 360 17.88 14.48 4.76
CA ALA A 360 18.91 15.49 4.56
C ALA A 360 18.97 16.02 3.11
N GLN A 361 18.24 15.41 2.18
CA GLN A 361 18.21 15.78 0.76
C GLN A 361 16.78 16.08 0.31
N ASP A 362 16.68 17.11 -0.54
CA ASP A 362 15.45 17.52 -1.21
C ASP A 362 15.06 16.41 -2.23
N THR A 363 14.29 15.44 -1.80
CA THR A 363 13.78 14.42 -2.70
C THR A 363 12.58 14.97 -3.47
N MET A 364 12.50 14.67 -4.77
CA MET A 364 11.38 15.07 -5.64
C MET A 364 10.06 14.38 -5.27
N GLU A 365 10.02 13.55 -4.24
CA GLU A 365 8.85 12.80 -3.83
C GLU A 365 8.06 13.54 -2.73
N HIS A 366 6.79 13.18 -2.59
CA HIS A 366 5.96 13.65 -1.49
C HIS A 366 6.47 13.13 -0.15
N HIS A 367 6.54 14.01 0.85
CA HIS A 367 6.93 13.64 2.21
C HIS A 367 5.86 12.79 2.93
N ALA A 368 6.16 12.32 4.14
CA ALA A 368 5.27 11.55 5.00
C ALA A 368 3.91 12.25 5.22
N ILE A 369 2.90 11.46 5.56
CA ILE A 369 1.56 11.96 5.89
C ILE A 369 1.60 12.60 7.29
N ILE A 370 1.33 13.90 7.34
CA ILE A 370 1.25 14.71 8.57
C ILE A 370 -0.01 15.57 8.56
N ILE A 371 -0.40 16.06 9.73
CA ILE A 371 -1.46 17.09 9.82
C ILE A 371 -0.92 18.47 9.47
N THR A 372 -1.77 19.34 8.96
CA THR A 372 -1.42 20.72 8.55
C THR A 372 -1.62 21.75 9.66
N GLY A 373 -2.17 21.36 10.81
CA GLY A 373 -2.56 22.31 11.87
C GLY A 373 -3.91 23.01 11.61
N THR A 374 -4.56 22.77 10.46
CA THR A 374 -5.93 23.21 10.22
C THR A 374 -6.86 22.52 11.21
N GLN A 375 -7.77 23.29 11.82
CA GLN A 375 -8.76 22.71 12.76
C GLN A 375 -9.76 21.86 11.98
N PRO A 376 -9.94 20.58 12.37
CA PRO A 376 -10.96 19.77 11.76
C PRO A 376 -12.34 20.33 12.11
N GLY A 377 -13.15 20.57 11.07
CA GLY A 377 -14.57 20.81 11.23
C GLY A 377 -15.31 19.53 11.63
N LYS A 378 -16.56 19.39 11.21
CA LYS A 378 -17.30 18.15 11.42
C LYS A 378 -16.72 17.03 10.52
N LEU A 379 -16.15 16.01 11.15
CA LEU A 379 -15.72 14.78 10.51
C LEU A 379 -16.74 13.67 10.80
N ASP A 380 -16.94 12.77 9.87
CA ASP A 380 -17.68 11.54 10.14
C ASP A 380 -16.84 10.57 11.01
N ARG A 381 -17.43 9.43 11.36
CA ARG A 381 -16.78 8.46 12.25
C ARG A 381 -15.50 7.89 11.66
N GLU A 382 -15.51 7.50 10.40
CA GLU A 382 -14.37 6.86 9.72
C GLU A 382 -13.27 7.87 9.45
N GLU A 383 -13.62 9.09 9.02
CA GLU A 383 -12.70 10.22 8.89
C GLU A 383 -11.98 10.53 10.21
N MET A 384 -12.74 10.54 11.32
CA MET A 384 -12.17 10.79 12.64
C MET A 384 -11.19 9.69 13.05
N LEU A 385 -11.50 8.40 12.78
CA LEU A 385 -10.60 7.28 13.07
C LEU A 385 -9.28 7.42 12.32
N VAL A 386 -9.31 7.67 11.01
CA VAL A 386 -8.11 7.83 10.19
C VAL A 386 -7.31 9.08 10.60
N TYR A 387 -7.99 10.19 10.85
CA TYR A 387 -7.33 11.42 11.34
C TYR A 387 -6.64 11.19 12.69
N THR A 388 -7.29 10.48 13.61
CA THR A 388 -6.71 10.14 14.93
C THR A 388 -5.49 9.23 14.81
N LEU A 389 -5.49 8.28 13.87
CA LEU A 389 -4.31 7.46 13.60
C LEU A 389 -3.12 8.33 13.15
N ILE A 390 -3.35 9.28 12.24
CA ILE A 390 -2.29 10.17 11.74
C ILE A 390 -1.74 11.04 12.88
N VAL A 391 -2.63 11.68 13.64
CA VAL A 391 -2.26 12.47 14.83
C VAL A 391 -1.45 11.64 15.81
N GLY A 392 -1.95 10.48 16.18
CA GLY A 392 -1.29 9.61 17.14
C GLY A 392 0.08 9.12 16.67
N ARG A 393 0.23 8.79 15.38
CA ARG A 393 1.51 8.42 14.82
C ARG A 393 2.51 9.56 14.86
N MET A 394 2.08 10.79 14.59
CA MET A 394 2.94 11.96 14.74
C MET A 394 3.41 12.12 16.20
N LEU A 395 2.50 11.95 17.16
CA LEU A 395 2.87 11.97 18.58
C LEU A 395 3.86 10.85 18.91
N GLU A 396 3.57 9.59 18.52
CA GLU A 396 4.46 8.45 18.73
C GLU A 396 5.88 8.74 18.22
N THR A 397 6.00 9.29 17.01
CA THR A 397 7.30 9.58 16.37
C THR A 397 8.18 10.53 17.18
N PHE A 398 7.56 11.47 17.92
CA PHE A 398 8.27 12.48 18.72
C PHE A 398 8.32 12.15 20.21
N MET A 399 7.97 10.91 20.61
CA MET A 399 8.08 10.45 21.99
C MET A 399 9.37 9.63 22.21
N PRO A 400 9.83 9.50 23.46
CA PRO A 400 10.98 8.67 23.78
C PRO A 400 10.74 7.20 23.44
N PRO A 401 11.82 6.41 23.29
CA PRO A 401 11.71 4.97 23.04
C PRO A 401 10.99 4.25 24.19
N CYS A 402 10.37 3.13 23.85
CA CYS A 402 9.82 2.21 24.83
C CYS A 402 10.93 1.33 25.38
N LYS A 403 11.04 1.20 26.72
CA LYS A 403 11.99 0.28 27.37
C LYS A 403 11.26 -0.99 27.83
N VAL A 404 11.73 -2.12 27.35
CA VAL A 404 11.14 -3.43 27.61
C VAL A 404 12.20 -4.37 28.14
N GLU A 405 11.89 -5.01 29.27
CA GLU A 405 12.70 -6.10 29.80
C GLU A 405 12.13 -7.44 29.32
N TYR A 406 12.94 -8.22 28.66
CA TYR A 406 12.64 -9.61 28.31
C TYR A 406 13.33 -10.53 29.30
N THR A 407 12.57 -11.44 29.91
CA THR A 407 13.06 -12.44 30.85
C THR A 407 12.91 -13.83 30.24
N THR A 408 14.00 -14.59 30.26
CA THR A 408 14.01 -16.01 29.89
C THR A 408 14.50 -16.80 31.09
N VAL A 409 13.74 -17.82 31.50
CA VAL A 409 14.15 -18.73 32.57
C VAL A 409 14.19 -20.14 31.98
N ASP A 410 15.31 -20.78 32.08
CA ASP A 410 15.52 -22.18 31.72
C ASP A 410 15.59 -23.04 32.96
N ALA A 411 14.95 -24.20 32.88
CA ALA A 411 14.89 -25.14 34.01
C ALA A 411 15.00 -26.59 33.51
N VAL A 412 15.38 -27.48 34.40
CA VAL A 412 15.41 -28.93 34.18
C VAL A 412 14.48 -29.63 35.14
N CYS A 413 13.56 -30.42 34.62
CA CYS A 413 12.67 -31.32 35.32
C CYS A 413 12.73 -32.70 34.70
N ALA A 414 12.90 -33.78 35.48
CA ALA A 414 13.04 -35.16 34.94
C ALA A 414 14.10 -35.25 33.80
N ALA A 415 15.26 -34.62 33.99
CA ALA A 415 16.38 -34.54 33.00
C ALA A 415 16.01 -33.89 31.68
N ARG A 416 14.86 -33.22 31.54
CA ARG A 416 14.41 -32.53 30.33
C ARG A 416 14.35 -31.01 30.56
N LYS A 417 14.60 -30.26 29.47
CA LYS A 417 14.67 -28.79 29.49
C LYS A 417 13.30 -28.16 29.29
N PHE A 418 12.99 -27.21 30.16
CA PHE A 418 11.82 -26.37 30.09
C PHE A 418 12.20 -24.90 30.04
N ARG A 419 11.37 -24.08 29.41
CA ARG A 419 11.61 -22.66 29.26
C ARG A 419 10.34 -21.85 29.42
N ILE A 420 10.48 -20.71 30.09
CA ILE A 420 9.48 -19.65 30.08
C ILE A 420 10.13 -18.38 29.53
N ARG A 421 9.40 -17.68 28.68
CA ARG A 421 9.76 -16.35 28.18
C ARG A 421 8.63 -15.40 28.47
N THR A 422 8.97 -14.21 28.91
CA THR A 422 8.01 -13.15 29.20
C THR A 422 8.63 -11.80 28.97
N TYR A 423 7.80 -10.77 28.91
CA TYR A 423 8.26 -9.39 28.84
C TYR A 423 7.52 -8.55 29.89
N ARG A 424 8.12 -7.44 30.29
CA ARG A 424 7.47 -6.35 30.99
C ARG A 424 7.92 -5.01 30.43
N ILE A 425 7.00 -4.07 30.35
CA ILE A 425 7.29 -2.70 29.93
C ILE A 425 7.81 -1.97 31.16
N LEU A 426 9.04 -1.43 31.09
CA LEU A 426 9.66 -0.62 32.13
C LEU A 426 9.25 0.84 31.97
N GLU A 427 9.33 1.36 30.74
CA GLU A 427 8.92 2.70 30.36
C GLU A 427 8.09 2.61 29.09
N LYS A 428 6.86 3.13 29.11
CA LYS A 428 5.94 3.04 27.96
C LYS A 428 6.45 3.82 26.76
N GLY A 429 7.04 5.00 26.97
CA GLY A 429 7.43 5.87 25.88
C GLY A 429 6.30 6.06 24.87
N TRP A 430 6.59 5.93 23.58
CA TRP A 430 5.63 6.07 22.49
C TRP A 430 4.45 5.08 22.54
N LEU A 431 4.62 3.92 23.18
CA LEU A 431 3.52 2.96 23.37
C LEU A 431 2.34 3.53 24.17
N GLY A 432 2.55 4.62 24.91
CA GLY A 432 1.49 5.25 25.69
C GLY A 432 0.35 5.84 24.87
N ILE A 433 0.55 6.07 23.56
CA ILE A 433 -0.47 6.67 22.69
C ILE A 433 -1.57 5.67 22.33
N PHE A 434 -1.21 4.47 21.82
CA PHE A 434 -2.16 3.50 21.30
C PHE A 434 -2.05 2.11 21.95
N GLU A 435 -1.24 1.95 22.98
CA GLU A 435 -1.05 0.68 23.72
C GLU A 435 -0.77 -0.52 22.80
N ARG A 436 0.08 -0.34 21.78
CA ARG A 436 0.40 -1.34 20.74
C ARG A 436 1.35 -2.42 21.26
N GLU A 437 1.01 -3.07 22.37
CA GLU A 437 1.87 -4.05 23.05
C GLU A 437 2.30 -5.23 22.18
N HIS A 438 1.54 -5.58 21.13
CA HIS A 438 1.91 -6.64 20.20
C HIS A 438 3.26 -6.39 19.50
N ILE A 439 3.70 -5.14 19.36
CA ILE A 439 4.99 -4.78 18.77
C ILE A 439 6.13 -5.23 19.67
N VAL A 440 5.97 -5.07 20.98
CA VAL A 440 6.98 -5.44 21.99
C VAL A 440 6.87 -6.89 22.44
N ALA A 441 5.73 -7.53 22.25
CA ALA A 441 5.47 -8.92 22.66
C ALA A 441 6.29 -9.96 21.87
N LYS A 442 7.00 -9.59 20.79
CA LYS A 442 7.81 -10.48 19.94
C LYS A 442 7.12 -11.81 19.65
N GLY A 443 5.97 -11.74 19.01
CA GLY A 443 5.08 -12.87 18.76
C GLY A 443 4.07 -13.08 19.88
N ARG A 444 3.96 -14.31 20.40
CA ARG A 444 2.97 -14.65 21.45
C ARG A 444 3.55 -14.71 22.86
N MET A 445 4.60 -13.94 23.12
CA MET A 445 5.20 -13.88 24.45
C MET A 445 4.22 -13.21 25.41
N PRO A 446 3.85 -13.83 26.55
CA PRO A 446 2.91 -13.23 27.49
C PRO A 446 3.56 -12.07 28.26
N TYR A 447 2.79 -11.01 28.50
CA TYR A 447 3.13 -10.01 29.49
C TYR A 447 2.99 -10.63 30.89
N GLN A 448 4.08 -10.69 31.64
CA GLN A 448 4.06 -11.21 32.99
C GLN A 448 5.19 -10.63 33.83
N VAL A 449 4.85 -10.11 35.01
CA VAL A 449 5.85 -9.76 36.03
C VAL A 449 6.32 -11.04 36.68
N MET A 450 7.58 -11.39 36.45
CA MET A 450 8.22 -12.59 37.00
C MET A 450 8.75 -12.31 38.41
N PRO A 451 8.64 -13.28 39.32
CA PRO A 451 9.42 -13.26 40.53
C PRO A 451 10.91 -13.39 40.21
N GLU A 452 11.77 -12.97 41.11
CA GLU A 452 13.20 -13.14 40.92
C GLU A 452 13.59 -14.62 41.03
N PHE A 453 14.33 -15.13 40.04
CA PHE A 453 14.86 -16.47 39.97
C PHE A 453 16.36 -16.44 40.11
N PHE A 454 16.92 -17.50 40.74
CA PHE A 454 18.35 -17.68 40.85
C PHE A 454 18.78 -18.97 40.15
N GLN A 455 19.98 -18.95 39.59
CA GLN A 455 20.58 -20.16 39.00
C GLN A 455 20.78 -21.21 40.11
N GLU A 456 20.59 -22.49 39.78
CA GLU A 456 20.61 -23.64 40.71
C GLU A 456 19.51 -23.63 41.75
N GLU A 457 18.56 -22.71 41.69
CA GLU A 457 17.40 -22.72 42.60
C GLU A 457 16.52 -23.96 42.34
N ILE A 458 16.13 -24.62 43.41
CA ILE A 458 15.23 -25.80 43.35
C ILE A 458 13.84 -25.37 43.83
N LEU A 459 12.84 -25.59 43.01
CA LEU A 459 11.44 -25.24 43.27
C LEU A 459 10.55 -26.49 43.21
N PRO A 460 9.45 -26.53 43.98
CA PRO A 460 8.50 -27.62 43.90
C PRO A 460 7.74 -27.59 42.57
N VAL A 461 7.50 -28.76 41.99
CA VAL A 461 6.57 -28.92 40.87
C VAL A 461 5.15 -28.86 41.42
N ALA A 462 4.41 -27.81 41.04
CA ALA A 462 3.01 -27.63 41.44
C ALA A 462 2.02 -28.39 40.56
N GLY A 463 2.47 -28.81 39.36
CA GLY A 463 1.66 -29.60 38.46
C GLY A 463 2.33 -29.80 37.10
N CYS A 464 1.75 -30.69 36.30
CA CYS A 464 2.16 -30.95 34.93
C CYS A 464 0.94 -31.02 34.02
N SER A 465 1.05 -30.59 32.80
CA SER A 465 -0.02 -30.69 31.82
C SER A 465 0.51 -31.06 30.41
N LEU A 466 -0.23 -31.94 29.74
CA LEU A 466 -0.05 -32.34 28.35
C LEU A 466 -1.22 -31.80 27.56
N ILE A 467 -0.95 -31.08 26.50
CA ILE A 467 -1.98 -30.48 25.65
C ILE A 467 -1.87 -31.09 24.25
N HIS A 468 -2.99 -31.57 23.70
CA HIS A 468 -3.05 -31.93 22.29
C HIS A 468 -3.34 -30.68 21.46
N LYS A 469 -2.51 -30.38 20.48
CA LYS A 469 -2.68 -29.29 19.53
C LYS A 469 -2.62 -29.82 18.10
N LYS A 470 -3.47 -29.30 17.24
CA LYS A 470 -3.35 -29.42 15.80
C LYS A 470 -2.83 -28.13 15.20
N SER A 471 -1.91 -28.25 14.25
CA SER A 471 -1.51 -27.08 13.47
C SER A 471 -2.72 -26.50 12.73
N LEU A 472 -2.73 -25.21 12.56
CA LEU A 472 -3.79 -24.49 11.82
C LEU A 472 -3.26 -24.06 10.46
N PRO A 473 -4.09 -24.08 9.43
CA PRO A 473 -3.72 -23.54 8.12
C PRO A 473 -3.44 -22.03 8.20
N VAL A 474 -2.63 -21.54 7.29
CA VAL A 474 -2.41 -20.10 7.12
C VAL A 474 -3.75 -19.43 6.86
N SER A 475 -4.01 -18.28 7.50
CA SER A 475 -5.22 -17.50 7.26
C SER A 475 -5.24 -16.95 5.82
N PRO A 476 -6.41 -16.76 5.21
CA PRO A 476 -6.50 -15.94 4.00
C PRO A 476 -5.93 -14.55 4.25
N TYR A 477 -5.56 -13.83 3.20
CA TYR A 477 -5.03 -12.48 3.33
C TYR A 477 -6.03 -11.51 3.95
N THR A 478 -5.57 -10.68 4.89
CA THR A 478 -6.21 -9.41 5.21
C THR A 478 -5.73 -8.33 4.25
N ASP A 479 -6.42 -7.18 4.19
CA ASP A 479 -5.93 -6.03 3.41
C ASP A 479 -4.54 -5.59 3.87
N GLU A 480 -4.29 -5.58 5.18
CA GLU A 480 -2.98 -5.28 5.76
C GLU A 480 -1.87 -6.18 5.19
N GLU A 481 -2.06 -7.51 5.26
CA GLU A 481 -1.09 -8.49 4.78
C GLU A 481 -0.93 -8.42 3.24
N LEU A 482 -2.02 -8.11 2.52
CA LEU A 482 -2.00 -8.03 1.07
C LEU A 482 -1.27 -6.78 0.56
N VAL A 483 -1.50 -5.62 1.20
CA VAL A 483 -0.76 -4.39 0.92
C VAL A 483 0.73 -4.57 1.22
N ASP A 484 1.06 -5.22 2.34
CA ASP A 484 2.45 -5.54 2.70
C ASP A 484 3.12 -6.48 1.69
N TYR A 485 2.39 -7.51 1.23
CA TYR A 485 2.87 -8.40 0.17
C TYR A 485 3.12 -7.64 -1.14
N MET A 486 2.17 -6.81 -1.58
CA MET A 486 2.31 -6.01 -2.80
C MET A 486 3.50 -5.05 -2.73
N ASP A 487 3.72 -4.44 -1.56
CA ASP A 487 4.87 -3.55 -1.32
C ASP A 487 6.19 -4.30 -1.46
N LYS A 488 6.35 -5.41 -0.75
CA LYS A 488 7.56 -6.25 -0.77
C LYS A 488 7.84 -6.88 -2.12
N ALA A 489 6.81 -7.24 -2.85
CA ALA A 489 6.91 -7.83 -4.18
C ALA A 489 7.04 -6.81 -5.32
N GLY A 490 7.07 -5.50 -5.03
CA GLY A 490 7.12 -4.45 -6.04
C GLY A 490 5.88 -4.40 -6.95
N LEU A 491 4.73 -4.85 -6.45
CA LEU A 491 3.48 -4.91 -7.20
C LEU A 491 2.68 -3.61 -7.06
N GLY A 492 2.74 -2.80 -8.08
CA GLY A 492 2.09 -1.49 -8.14
C GLY A 492 2.78 -0.43 -7.27
N THR A 493 2.47 0.83 -7.55
CA THR A 493 2.89 1.98 -6.75
C THR A 493 1.90 2.25 -5.63
N VAL A 494 2.26 3.09 -4.69
CA VAL A 494 1.38 3.53 -3.60
C VAL A 494 0.03 4.05 -4.13
N SER A 495 0.05 4.78 -5.24
CA SER A 495 -1.16 5.34 -5.87
C SER A 495 -2.02 4.29 -6.60
N THR A 496 -1.44 3.16 -7.02
CA THR A 496 -2.13 2.20 -7.89
C THR A 496 -2.59 0.92 -7.19
N ARG A 497 -1.98 0.52 -6.07
CA ARG A 497 -2.31 -0.74 -5.34
C ARG A 497 -3.80 -0.86 -5.02
N THR A 498 -4.39 0.19 -4.50
CA THR A 498 -5.82 0.20 -4.16
C THR A 498 -6.72 0.05 -5.39
N ASN A 499 -6.35 0.67 -6.52
CA ASN A 499 -7.08 0.53 -7.77
C ASN A 499 -7.01 -0.90 -8.32
N ILE A 500 -5.90 -1.61 -8.09
CA ILE A 500 -5.75 -3.03 -8.46
C ILE A 500 -6.72 -3.89 -7.66
N LEU A 501 -6.77 -3.70 -6.33
CA LEU A 501 -7.73 -4.42 -5.48
C LEU A 501 -9.17 -4.12 -5.88
N ARG A 502 -9.50 -2.86 -6.15
CA ARG A 502 -10.81 -2.45 -6.67
C ARG A 502 -11.13 -3.15 -7.99
N THR A 503 -10.20 -3.18 -8.93
CA THR A 503 -10.37 -3.88 -10.22
C THR A 503 -10.66 -5.37 -10.03
N LEU A 504 -9.95 -6.05 -9.13
CA LEU A 504 -10.18 -7.47 -8.84
C LEU A 504 -11.56 -7.72 -8.23
N LEU A 505 -12.04 -6.81 -7.36
CA LEU A 505 -13.40 -6.85 -6.78
C LEU A 505 -14.48 -6.62 -7.84
N GLU A 506 -14.36 -5.55 -8.64
CA GLU A 506 -15.32 -5.18 -9.70
C GLU A 506 -15.45 -6.28 -10.76
N ARG A 507 -14.33 -6.92 -11.12
CA ARG A 507 -14.30 -8.06 -12.05
C ARG A 507 -14.77 -9.35 -11.42
N LYS A 508 -15.08 -9.32 -10.11
CA LYS A 508 -15.54 -10.47 -9.33
C LYS A 508 -14.53 -11.63 -9.31
N TYR A 509 -13.24 -11.32 -9.29
CA TYR A 509 -12.19 -12.33 -9.10
C TYR A 509 -11.95 -12.61 -7.61
N ILE A 510 -12.12 -11.60 -6.77
CA ILE A 510 -12.02 -11.69 -5.32
C ILE A 510 -13.28 -11.13 -4.66
N ARG A 511 -13.46 -11.43 -3.38
CA ARG A 511 -14.49 -10.87 -2.52
C ARG A 511 -13.98 -10.80 -1.09
N TYR A 512 -14.60 -9.96 -0.28
CA TYR A 512 -14.40 -9.99 1.16
C TYR A 512 -15.21 -11.10 1.83
N SER A 513 -14.62 -11.75 2.82
CA SER A 513 -15.24 -12.70 3.76
C SER A 513 -14.87 -12.27 5.19
N GLY A 514 -15.69 -11.46 5.82
CA GLY A 514 -15.31 -10.69 7.00
C GLY A 514 -14.13 -9.77 6.66
N LYS A 515 -13.05 -9.84 7.44
CA LYS A 515 -11.83 -9.06 7.20
C LYS A 515 -10.86 -9.68 6.16
N TYR A 516 -11.20 -10.83 5.62
CA TYR A 516 -10.32 -11.56 4.72
C TYR A 516 -10.69 -11.35 3.26
N VAL A 517 -9.67 -11.26 2.42
CA VAL A 517 -9.77 -11.29 0.95
C VAL A 517 -9.67 -12.74 0.49
N VAL A 518 -10.69 -13.21 -0.20
CA VAL A 518 -10.74 -14.59 -0.71
C VAL A 518 -11.09 -14.61 -2.20
N PRO A 519 -10.57 -15.59 -2.97
CA PRO A 519 -10.92 -15.71 -4.37
C PRO A 519 -12.38 -16.15 -4.55
N THR A 520 -12.97 -15.77 -5.66
CA THR A 520 -14.25 -16.34 -6.13
C THR A 520 -13.99 -17.56 -7.02
N PRO A 521 -15.02 -18.36 -7.37
CA PRO A 521 -14.86 -19.42 -8.36
C PRO A 521 -14.30 -18.92 -9.70
N LYS A 522 -14.70 -17.71 -10.13
CA LYS A 522 -14.17 -17.06 -11.34
C LYS A 522 -12.68 -16.71 -11.19
N GLY A 523 -12.26 -16.22 -10.03
CA GLY A 523 -10.86 -15.91 -9.75
C GLY A 523 -10.00 -17.15 -9.71
N LEU A 524 -10.48 -18.23 -9.06
CA LEU A 524 -9.79 -19.53 -9.03
C LEU A 524 -9.66 -20.12 -10.44
N PHE A 525 -10.72 -20.07 -11.23
CA PHE A 525 -10.67 -20.53 -12.62
C PHE A 525 -9.60 -19.79 -13.43
N LEU A 526 -9.58 -18.44 -13.35
CA LEU A 526 -8.58 -17.64 -14.06
C LEU A 526 -7.15 -17.98 -13.58
N TYR A 527 -6.96 -18.11 -12.27
CA TYR A 527 -5.67 -18.51 -11.69
C TYR A 527 -5.18 -19.87 -12.22
N GLU A 528 -6.03 -20.89 -12.19
CA GLU A 528 -5.66 -22.24 -12.70
C GLU A 528 -5.32 -22.22 -14.20
N THR A 529 -5.97 -21.32 -14.95
CA THR A 529 -5.72 -21.14 -16.39
C THR A 529 -4.33 -20.55 -16.67
N VAL A 530 -3.87 -19.61 -15.82
CA VAL A 530 -2.60 -18.87 -16.04
C VAL A 530 -1.49 -19.27 -15.07
N ARG A 531 -1.74 -20.27 -14.25
CA ARG A 531 -0.78 -20.76 -13.25
C ARG A 531 0.52 -21.22 -13.92
N GLY A 532 1.65 -20.69 -13.44
CA GLY A 532 2.98 -20.99 -13.97
C GLY A 532 3.36 -20.21 -15.24
N MET A 533 2.47 -19.34 -15.75
CA MET A 533 2.80 -18.45 -16.86
C MET A 533 3.47 -17.16 -16.36
N LYS A 534 4.28 -16.53 -17.20
CA LYS A 534 4.98 -15.26 -16.88
C LYS A 534 4.04 -14.17 -16.40
N VAL A 535 2.85 -14.05 -16.96
CA VAL A 535 1.85 -13.03 -16.58
C VAL A 535 1.36 -13.17 -15.13
N ALA A 536 1.52 -14.34 -14.51
CA ALA A 536 1.17 -14.59 -13.11
C ALA A 536 2.36 -14.40 -12.15
N ASP A 537 3.56 -14.14 -12.66
CA ASP A 537 4.78 -13.95 -11.86
C ASP A 537 4.99 -12.49 -11.46
N ALA A 538 5.18 -12.25 -10.17
CA ALA A 538 5.46 -10.92 -9.64
C ALA A 538 6.80 -10.34 -10.12
N SER A 539 7.78 -11.21 -10.44
CA SER A 539 9.13 -10.80 -10.87
C SER A 539 9.10 -10.00 -12.17
N LEU A 540 8.15 -10.28 -13.07
CA LEU A 540 7.95 -9.50 -14.29
C LEU A 540 7.70 -8.03 -13.97
N THR A 541 6.83 -7.78 -12.97
CA THR A 541 6.47 -6.41 -12.59
C THR A 541 7.64 -5.67 -11.95
N SER A 542 8.35 -6.30 -11.02
CA SER A 542 9.50 -5.68 -10.35
C SER A 542 10.67 -5.42 -11.32
N GLY A 543 10.88 -6.30 -12.30
CA GLY A 543 11.85 -6.10 -13.36
C GLY A 543 11.56 -4.83 -14.17
N TRP A 544 10.33 -4.69 -14.65
CA TRP A 544 9.92 -3.50 -15.41
C TRP A 544 10.00 -2.20 -14.59
N GLU A 545 9.65 -2.21 -13.31
CA GLU A 545 9.80 -1.00 -12.48
C GLU A 545 11.28 -0.59 -12.33
N THR A 546 12.21 -1.56 -12.31
CA THR A 546 13.65 -1.28 -12.32
C THR A 546 14.08 -0.62 -13.64
N GLU A 547 13.58 -1.12 -14.77
CA GLU A 547 13.87 -0.55 -16.10
C GLU A 547 13.25 0.84 -16.27
N LEU A 548 12.02 1.04 -15.80
CA LEU A 548 11.37 2.36 -15.80
C LEU A 548 12.15 3.39 -14.97
N ALA A 549 12.73 2.99 -13.85
CA ALA A 549 13.62 3.85 -13.08
C ALA A 549 14.92 4.19 -13.83
N ARG A 550 15.42 3.29 -14.70
CA ARG A 550 16.56 3.58 -15.60
C ARG A 550 16.19 4.58 -16.68
N ILE A 551 14.97 4.50 -17.25
CA ILE A 551 14.47 5.51 -18.20
C ILE A 551 14.42 6.89 -17.53
N GLU A 552 13.91 6.96 -16.32
CA GLU A 552 13.83 8.20 -15.55
C GLU A 552 15.19 8.87 -15.32
N ARG A 553 16.24 8.05 -15.13
CA ARG A 553 17.62 8.53 -15.02
C ARG A 553 18.31 8.77 -16.36
N GLY A 554 17.64 8.48 -17.50
CA GLY A 554 18.23 8.60 -18.85
C GLY A 554 19.24 7.50 -19.18
N GLU A 555 19.21 6.36 -18.47
CA GLU A 555 20.11 5.21 -18.65
C GLU A 555 19.57 4.15 -19.62
N LEU A 556 18.30 4.24 -19.98
CA LEU A 556 17.60 3.33 -20.89
C LEU A 556 16.64 4.14 -21.77
N SER A 557 16.56 3.83 -23.04
CA SER A 557 15.59 4.47 -23.95
C SER A 557 14.18 3.85 -23.82
N GLN A 558 13.15 4.62 -24.17
CA GLN A 558 11.78 4.12 -24.24
C GLN A 558 11.64 2.98 -25.26
N GLU A 559 12.28 3.09 -26.42
CA GLU A 559 12.22 2.11 -27.50
C GLU A 559 12.78 0.77 -27.04
N GLU A 560 13.97 0.77 -26.46
CA GLU A 560 14.65 -0.43 -25.95
C GLU A 560 13.82 -1.15 -24.88
N PHE A 561 13.18 -0.41 -23.99
CA PHE A 561 12.26 -0.97 -23.00
C PHE A 561 11.03 -1.60 -23.67
N LEU A 562 10.38 -0.90 -24.62
CA LEU A 562 9.17 -1.39 -25.28
C LEU A 562 9.43 -2.61 -26.16
N ASP A 563 10.61 -2.74 -26.75
CA ASP A 563 11.01 -3.95 -27.48
C ASP A 563 11.05 -5.17 -26.54
N GLY A 564 11.64 -5.05 -25.35
CA GLY A 564 11.61 -6.11 -24.33
C GLY A 564 10.20 -6.45 -23.84
N VAL A 565 9.33 -5.43 -23.76
CA VAL A 565 7.90 -5.64 -23.45
C VAL A 565 7.21 -6.45 -24.55
N LEU A 566 7.46 -6.14 -25.82
CA LEU A 566 6.88 -6.88 -26.97
C LEU A 566 7.32 -8.34 -26.99
N GLU A 567 8.60 -8.63 -26.69
CA GLU A 567 9.07 -10.00 -26.54
C GLU A 567 8.27 -10.74 -25.44
N THR A 568 8.08 -10.11 -24.29
CA THR A 568 7.29 -10.67 -23.18
C THR A 568 5.83 -10.91 -23.60
N VAL A 569 5.21 -9.99 -24.33
CA VAL A 569 3.83 -10.13 -24.84
C VAL A 569 3.72 -11.32 -25.78
N ASN A 570 4.68 -11.49 -26.70
CA ASN A 570 4.74 -12.65 -27.61
C ASN A 570 4.85 -13.98 -26.86
N GLU A 571 5.71 -14.03 -25.84
CA GLU A 571 5.83 -15.21 -24.98
C GLU A 571 4.53 -15.54 -24.26
N VAL A 572 3.91 -14.56 -23.58
CA VAL A 572 2.65 -14.75 -22.83
C VAL A 572 1.50 -15.18 -23.73
N THR A 573 1.33 -14.52 -24.88
CA THR A 573 0.26 -14.90 -25.84
C THR A 573 0.50 -16.28 -26.44
N GLY A 574 1.77 -16.63 -26.70
CA GLY A 574 2.18 -17.95 -27.14
C GLY A 574 1.95 -19.05 -26.09
N GLU A 575 2.23 -18.77 -24.82
CA GLU A 575 1.93 -19.69 -23.71
C GLU A 575 0.42 -19.92 -23.56
N ILE A 576 -0.39 -18.86 -23.63
CA ILE A 576 -1.86 -18.97 -23.58
C ILE A 576 -2.39 -19.83 -24.75
N SER A 577 -1.88 -19.59 -25.95
CA SER A 577 -2.29 -20.36 -27.15
C SER A 577 -1.94 -21.84 -27.07
N ARG A 578 -0.75 -22.17 -26.56
CA ARG A 578 -0.29 -23.57 -26.44
C ARG A 578 -1.00 -24.35 -25.33
N ASN A 579 -1.25 -23.70 -24.19
CA ASN A 579 -1.84 -24.34 -23.02
C ASN A 579 -3.35 -24.52 -23.14
N HIS A 580 -3.99 -23.77 -24.03
CA HIS A 580 -5.42 -23.85 -24.32
C HIS A 580 -5.65 -23.95 -25.83
N PRO A 581 -5.25 -25.05 -26.49
CA PRO A 581 -5.57 -25.24 -27.90
C PRO A 581 -7.09 -25.20 -28.06
N VAL A 582 -7.55 -24.45 -29.06
CA VAL A 582 -8.97 -24.33 -29.38
C VAL A 582 -9.45 -25.72 -29.83
N GLU A 583 -9.86 -26.56 -28.90
CA GLU A 583 -10.65 -27.75 -29.26
C GLU A 583 -11.98 -27.25 -29.83
N LYS A 584 -12.26 -27.69 -31.07
CA LYS A 584 -13.57 -27.49 -31.69
C LYS A 584 -14.61 -28.03 -30.71
N ARG A 585 -15.39 -27.13 -30.08
CA ARG A 585 -16.54 -27.57 -29.26
C ARG A 585 -17.41 -28.51 -30.07
N PRO A 586 -17.90 -29.60 -29.49
CA PRO A 586 -19.02 -30.32 -30.07
C PRO A 586 -20.18 -29.31 -30.21
N GLN A 587 -20.69 -29.15 -31.42
CA GLN A 587 -21.92 -28.40 -31.65
C GLN A 587 -23.04 -29.07 -30.86
N GLY A 588 -23.56 -28.39 -29.83
CA GLY A 588 -24.74 -28.80 -29.11
C GLY A 588 -24.54 -28.99 -27.61
N THR A 589 -24.65 -27.92 -26.86
CA THR A 589 -25.50 -27.87 -25.64
C THR A 589 -25.75 -26.40 -25.30
N ILE A 590 -27.02 -26.05 -25.32
CA ILE A 590 -27.64 -24.76 -24.99
C ILE A 590 -27.44 -24.43 -23.52
#